data_561742700884546dd118dc0d37614c6f
#
_entry.id   561742700884546dd118dc0d37614c6f
#
_cell.length_a   1.000
_cell.length_b   1.000
_cell.length_c   1.000
_cell.angle_alpha   90.00
_cell.angle_beta   90.00
_cell.angle_gamma   90.00
#
_symmetry.space_group_name_H-M   'P 1'
#
loop_
_entity.id
_entity.type
_entity.pdbx_description
1 polymer ?
#
loop_
_entity_poly.entity_id
_entity_poly.type
_entity_poly.pdbx_seq_one_letter_code
_entity_poly.pdbx_strand_id
1 'polypeptide(L)'
;MISILLFVVLLIGTASIIFYHPAFGHLPRGERLERIKRSPNYRDGKFHNIHLTPTTTMKKGGVQVFWDFFFGKQPDLKPHKSLPTVKTDLLHLDRNEDLVIWFGHSSYLIQNGGKRFLIDPVLTNRFPASLMFQPFKGTDLYKPEDIPDIDFLIITHEHWDHLDYYTVKQLKDRIGTIICGLGVGEYFEYWGFSPEHIVEMDWYDSYRIDNDCQIYCLPARHFSNRLLKNAQTLWASFMIDGKQQIYLSGDGGYDTHFAEIGKRFPQIDLAIMENGQYNEDWRYIHLMPDDLPLAIKDLHPKQVLTVHHSKYALSKHPWYEPLENIHKASKPQSYKLLTPMIGEKILDLSLIHI
;
A
#
# COMPACT_ATOMS: atom_id res chain seq x y z
N MET A 1 -12.40 -4.80 -46.32
CA MET A 1 -11.66 -5.95 -45.76
C MET A 1 -10.27 -5.59 -45.30
N ILE A 2 -9.38 -5.01 -46.11
CA ILE A 2 -8.00 -4.64 -45.72
C ILE A 2 -7.95 -3.70 -44.52
N SER A 3 -8.82 -2.68 -44.45
CA SER A 3 -8.87 -1.73 -43.35
C SER A 3 -9.28 -2.36 -42.01
N ILE A 4 -10.19 -3.35 -42.04
CA ILE A 4 -10.61 -4.09 -40.84
C ILE A 4 -9.48 -5.00 -40.36
N LEU A 5 -8.77 -5.67 -41.28
CA LEU A 5 -7.63 -6.52 -40.97
C LEU A 5 -6.49 -5.70 -40.32
N LEU A 6 -6.17 -4.55 -40.90
CA LEU A 6 -5.17 -3.63 -40.33
C LEU A 6 -5.57 -3.14 -38.96
N PHE A 7 -6.83 -2.80 -38.72
CA PHE A 7 -7.33 -2.39 -37.41
C PHE A 7 -7.23 -3.53 -36.39
N VAL A 8 -7.59 -4.76 -36.75
CA VAL A 8 -7.46 -5.93 -35.89
C VAL A 8 -5.98 -6.22 -35.54
N VAL A 9 -5.09 -6.16 -36.53
CA VAL A 9 -3.65 -6.35 -36.33
C VAL A 9 -3.08 -5.27 -35.40
N LEU A 10 -3.50 -4.02 -35.58
CA LEU A 10 -3.11 -2.93 -34.70
C LEU A 10 -3.60 -3.14 -33.26
N LEU A 11 -4.86 -3.56 -33.09
CA LEU A 11 -5.43 -3.87 -31.77
C LEU A 11 -4.67 -5.01 -31.08
N ILE A 12 -4.41 -6.11 -31.80
CA ILE A 12 -3.67 -7.26 -31.26
C ILE A 12 -2.23 -6.82 -30.92
N GLY A 13 -1.57 -6.09 -31.80
CA GLY A 13 -0.23 -5.56 -31.58
C GLY A 13 -0.16 -4.65 -30.35
N THR A 14 -1.10 -3.72 -30.24
CA THR A 14 -1.18 -2.82 -29.08
C THR A 14 -1.47 -3.59 -27.79
N ALA A 15 -2.43 -4.51 -27.82
CA ALA A 15 -2.73 -5.38 -26.66
C ALA A 15 -1.50 -6.20 -26.24
N SER A 16 -0.79 -6.78 -27.21
CA SER A 16 0.44 -7.53 -26.95
C SER A 16 1.51 -6.67 -26.31
N ILE A 17 1.78 -5.47 -26.83
CA ILE A 17 2.75 -4.54 -26.26
C ILE A 17 2.38 -4.19 -24.80
N ILE A 18 1.09 -3.95 -24.52
CA ILE A 18 0.59 -3.68 -23.19
C ILE A 18 0.83 -4.87 -22.25
N PHE A 19 0.40 -6.07 -22.64
CA PHE A 19 0.49 -7.26 -21.78
C PHE A 19 1.92 -7.78 -21.58
N TYR A 20 2.81 -7.56 -22.53
CA TYR A 20 4.24 -7.91 -22.40
C TYR A 20 5.09 -6.81 -21.77
N HIS A 21 4.49 -5.68 -21.41
CA HIS A 21 5.23 -4.61 -20.75
C HIS A 21 5.71 -5.08 -19.35
N PRO A 22 7.00 -4.92 -19.01
CA PRO A 22 7.58 -5.47 -17.76
C PRO A 22 6.85 -5.06 -16.49
N ALA A 23 6.25 -3.88 -16.46
CA ALA A 23 5.51 -3.39 -15.30
C ALA A 23 4.32 -4.28 -14.90
N PHE A 24 3.76 -5.08 -15.82
CA PHE A 24 2.71 -6.05 -15.48
C PHE A 24 3.25 -7.24 -14.68
N GLY A 25 4.55 -7.55 -14.78
CA GLY A 25 5.16 -8.66 -14.07
C GLY A 25 4.74 -10.03 -14.59
N HIS A 26 4.93 -11.04 -13.77
CA HIS A 26 4.49 -12.42 -14.04
C HIS A 26 3.71 -12.98 -12.85
N LEU A 27 2.84 -13.94 -13.13
CA LEU A 27 2.17 -14.72 -12.09
C LEU A 27 3.16 -15.74 -11.49
N PRO A 28 3.01 -16.06 -10.19
CA PRO A 28 3.82 -17.07 -9.52
C PRO A 28 3.80 -18.42 -10.25
N ARG A 29 4.97 -19.06 -10.36
CA ARG A 29 5.17 -20.35 -11.05
C ARG A 29 6.23 -21.20 -10.34
N GLY A 30 6.37 -22.45 -10.79
CA GLY A 30 7.39 -23.37 -10.28
C GLY A 30 7.30 -23.56 -8.77
N GLU A 31 8.44 -23.58 -8.08
CA GLU A 31 8.55 -23.80 -6.63
C GLU A 31 7.79 -22.75 -5.82
N ARG A 32 7.76 -21.48 -6.28
CA ARG A 32 7.00 -20.41 -5.65
C ARG A 32 5.50 -20.72 -5.64
N LEU A 33 4.94 -21.18 -6.76
CA LEU A 33 3.54 -21.60 -6.81
C LEU A 33 3.27 -22.81 -5.91
N GLU A 34 4.18 -23.78 -5.85
CA GLU A 34 4.04 -24.93 -4.94
C GLU A 34 4.10 -24.50 -3.45
N ARG A 35 4.89 -23.48 -3.11
CA ARG A 35 4.87 -22.86 -1.77
C ARG A 35 3.55 -22.18 -1.49
N ILE A 36 3.00 -21.40 -2.43
CA ILE A 36 1.69 -20.75 -2.32
C ILE A 36 0.58 -21.77 -2.08
N LYS A 37 0.58 -22.90 -2.80
CA LYS A 37 -0.43 -23.96 -2.64
C LYS A 37 -0.43 -24.61 -1.25
N ARG A 38 0.65 -24.48 -0.47
CA ARG A 38 0.74 -24.98 0.92
C ARG A 38 0.17 -23.99 1.93
N SER A 39 -0.07 -22.74 1.52
CA SER A 39 -0.69 -21.74 2.40
C SER A 39 -2.14 -22.13 2.74
N PRO A 40 -2.55 -22.07 4.02
CA PRO A 40 -3.94 -22.29 4.43
C PRO A 40 -4.88 -21.21 3.86
N ASN A 41 -4.32 -20.07 3.43
CA ASN A 41 -5.06 -18.95 2.86
C ASN A 41 -5.29 -19.10 1.34
N TYR A 42 -4.62 -20.08 0.69
CA TYR A 42 -4.74 -20.33 -0.76
C TYR A 42 -5.64 -21.55 -1.01
N ARG A 43 -6.80 -21.34 -1.61
CA ARG A 43 -7.79 -22.37 -1.93
C ARG A 43 -8.43 -22.06 -3.27
N ASP A 44 -8.90 -23.08 -3.99
CA ASP A 44 -9.57 -22.93 -5.29
C ASP A 44 -8.79 -22.09 -6.31
N GLY A 45 -7.44 -22.20 -6.28
CA GLY A 45 -6.56 -21.51 -7.20
C GLY A 45 -6.36 -20.02 -6.93
N LYS A 46 -6.68 -19.54 -5.72
CA LYS A 46 -6.52 -18.12 -5.32
C LYS A 46 -6.40 -17.96 -3.80
N PHE A 47 -5.85 -16.83 -3.37
CA PHE A 47 -5.89 -16.41 -1.95
C PHE A 47 -7.28 -15.93 -1.54
N HIS A 48 -7.60 -16.13 -0.28
CA HIS A 48 -8.86 -15.73 0.34
C HIS A 48 -8.62 -14.93 1.61
N ASN A 49 -9.53 -14.00 1.88
CA ASN A 49 -9.63 -13.34 3.18
C ASN A 49 -10.08 -14.31 4.28
N ILE A 50 -9.88 -13.96 5.55
CA ILE A 50 -10.35 -14.73 6.70
C ILE A 50 -11.87 -14.96 6.59
N HIS A 51 -12.61 -13.89 6.32
CA HIS A 51 -14.05 -13.95 6.07
C HIS A 51 -14.40 -13.68 4.62
N LEU A 52 -15.57 -14.14 4.18
CA LEU A 52 -16.07 -13.88 2.83
C LEU A 52 -16.05 -12.38 2.53
N THR A 53 -15.31 -11.99 1.49
CA THR A 53 -15.09 -10.59 1.13
C THR A 53 -15.39 -10.40 -0.35
N PRO A 54 -16.61 -9.98 -0.69
CA PRO A 54 -16.90 -9.51 -2.03
C PRO A 54 -16.04 -8.28 -2.37
N THR A 55 -15.30 -8.34 -3.44
CA THR A 55 -14.49 -7.18 -3.92
C THR A 55 -15.36 -6.07 -4.51
N THR A 56 -16.63 -6.36 -4.77
CA THR A 56 -17.63 -5.37 -5.18
C THR A 56 -18.96 -5.66 -4.52
N THR A 57 -19.63 -4.61 -4.06
CA THR A 57 -20.99 -4.63 -3.50
C THR A 57 -21.99 -3.94 -4.44
N MET A 58 -21.54 -3.59 -5.64
CA MET A 58 -22.37 -2.91 -6.64
C MET A 58 -23.61 -3.71 -7.02
N LYS A 59 -24.77 -3.05 -6.98
CA LYS A 59 -26.04 -3.60 -7.47
C LYS A 59 -26.33 -3.22 -8.93
N LYS A 60 -25.45 -2.39 -9.54
CA LYS A 60 -25.62 -1.83 -10.89
C LYS A 60 -25.01 -2.77 -11.94
N GLY A 61 -25.60 -2.82 -13.13
CA GLY A 61 -25.04 -3.55 -14.27
C GLY A 61 -23.71 -2.96 -14.75
N GLY A 62 -22.81 -3.79 -15.28
CA GLY A 62 -21.44 -3.40 -15.65
C GLY A 62 -21.34 -2.18 -16.58
N VAL A 63 -22.29 -1.98 -17.50
CA VAL A 63 -22.34 -0.81 -18.40
C VAL A 63 -22.56 0.50 -17.61
N GLN A 64 -23.44 0.47 -16.60
CA GLN A 64 -23.70 1.66 -15.79
C GLN A 64 -22.52 1.98 -14.87
N VAL A 65 -21.85 0.95 -14.34
CA VAL A 65 -20.62 1.10 -13.56
C VAL A 65 -19.52 1.74 -14.40
N PHE A 66 -19.31 1.24 -15.63
CA PHE A 66 -18.34 1.81 -16.56
C PHE A 66 -18.66 3.28 -16.86
N TRP A 67 -19.94 3.60 -17.12
CA TRP A 67 -20.37 4.95 -17.39
C TRP A 67 -20.16 5.88 -16.19
N ASP A 68 -20.57 5.45 -14.98
CA ASP A 68 -20.42 6.21 -13.75
C ASP A 68 -18.93 6.43 -13.39
N PHE A 69 -18.06 5.47 -13.72
CA PHE A 69 -16.62 5.57 -13.48
C PHE A 69 -15.95 6.59 -14.41
N PHE A 70 -16.24 6.55 -15.71
CA PHE A 70 -15.59 7.42 -16.69
C PHE A 70 -16.24 8.79 -16.87
N PHE A 71 -17.55 8.88 -16.65
CA PHE A 71 -18.34 10.07 -16.97
C PHE A 71 -19.12 10.65 -15.77
N GLY A 72 -19.16 9.94 -14.65
CA GLY A 72 -19.79 10.42 -13.43
C GLY A 72 -19.05 11.64 -12.87
N LYS A 73 -19.67 12.81 -12.90
CA LYS A 73 -19.11 14.02 -12.30
C LYS A 73 -19.26 13.93 -10.77
N GLN A 74 -18.15 13.88 -10.06
CA GLN A 74 -18.10 14.03 -8.61
C GLN A 74 -17.41 15.36 -8.30
N PRO A 75 -17.97 16.19 -7.41
CA PRO A 75 -17.33 17.44 -7.02
C PRO A 75 -16.07 17.15 -6.19
N ASP A 76 -15.09 18.00 -6.32
CA ASP A 76 -13.88 18.05 -5.47
C ASP A 76 -13.06 16.75 -5.38
N LEU A 77 -13.05 15.91 -6.44
CA LEU A 77 -12.18 14.73 -6.50
C LEU A 77 -10.69 15.09 -6.40
N LYS A 78 -10.33 16.29 -6.84
CA LYS A 78 -8.95 16.79 -6.85
C LYS A 78 -8.89 18.19 -6.29
N PRO A 79 -7.80 18.58 -5.60
CA PRO A 79 -7.63 19.94 -5.11
C PRO A 79 -7.51 20.94 -6.29
N HIS A 80 -8.17 22.08 -6.17
CA HIS A 80 -8.09 23.16 -7.17
C HIS A 80 -6.73 23.88 -7.16
N LYS A 81 -6.00 23.82 -6.03
CA LYS A 81 -4.68 24.41 -5.85
C LYS A 81 -3.65 23.33 -5.53
N SER A 82 -2.37 23.66 -5.70
CA SER A 82 -1.29 22.82 -5.22
C SER A 82 -1.42 22.59 -3.72
N LEU A 83 -1.29 21.34 -3.28
CA LEU A 83 -1.23 21.01 -1.86
C LEU A 83 0.08 21.52 -1.25
N PRO A 84 0.07 21.99 0.01
CA PRO A 84 1.31 22.32 0.71
C PRO A 84 2.13 21.05 0.96
N THR A 85 3.43 21.16 0.71
CA THR A 85 4.39 20.06 0.91
C THR A 85 5.71 20.62 1.45
N VAL A 86 6.50 19.77 2.11
CA VAL A 86 7.83 20.10 2.62
C VAL A 86 8.83 19.11 2.01
N LYS A 87 9.86 19.57 1.30
CA LYS A 87 10.90 18.67 0.81
C LYS A 87 12.00 18.51 1.85
N THR A 88 11.92 17.47 2.65
CA THR A 88 13.03 17.04 3.53
C THR A 88 14.13 16.41 2.69
N ASP A 89 15.38 16.72 2.98
CA ASP A 89 16.54 16.07 2.37
C ASP A 89 16.74 14.68 3.00
N LEU A 90 16.35 13.65 2.25
CA LEU A 90 16.38 12.26 2.74
C LEU A 90 17.79 11.66 2.71
N LEU A 91 18.68 12.17 1.85
CA LEU A 91 20.03 11.63 1.70
C LEU A 91 20.92 11.98 2.91
N HIS A 92 20.61 13.06 3.60
CA HIS A 92 21.37 13.54 4.78
C HIS A 92 20.65 13.32 6.11
N LEU A 93 19.67 12.40 6.17
CA LEU A 93 19.03 12.02 7.43
C LEU A 93 20.03 11.31 8.36
N ASP A 94 20.09 11.72 9.62
CA ASP A 94 20.81 10.97 10.65
C ASP A 94 20.11 9.63 10.91
N ARG A 95 20.82 8.52 10.74
CA ARG A 95 20.28 7.17 10.98
C ARG A 95 19.89 6.91 12.43
N ASN A 96 20.43 7.70 13.38
CA ASN A 96 20.09 7.56 14.80
C ASN A 96 18.76 8.22 15.16
N GLU A 97 18.19 9.04 14.30
CA GLU A 97 16.87 9.62 14.50
C GLU A 97 15.77 8.61 14.13
N ASP A 98 14.87 8.34 15.06
CA ASP A 98 13.63 7.60 14.75
C ASP A 98 12.62 8.57 14.18
N LEU A 99 12.12 8.28 12.97
CA LEU A 99 11.24 9.18 12.25
C LEU A 99 10.36 8.47 11.22
N VAL A 100 9.30 9.15 10.81
CA VAL A 100 8.52 8.80 9.62
C VAL A 100 8.44 10.01 8.69
N ILE A 101 8.57 9.78 7.39
CA ILE A 101 8.33 10.79 6.34
C ILE A 101 7.35 10.21 5.34
N TRP A 102 6.18 10.84 5.25
CA TRP A 102 5.14 10.43 4.32
C TRP A 102 5.30 11.10 2.96
N PHE A 103 5.23 10.31 1.87
CA PHE A 103 5.40 10.77 0.48
C PHE A 103 4.06 10.97 -0.25
N GLY A 104 2.96 10.93 0.50
CA GLY A 104 1.61 10.94 -0.04
C GLY A 104 1.13 9.55 -0.43
N HIS A 105 -0.20 9.35 -0.45
CA HIS A 105 -0.83 8.06 -0.62
C HIS A 105 -0.31 7.03 0.38
N SER A 106 0.11 5.86 -0.05
CA SER A 106 0.61 4.78 0.82
C SER A 106 2.15 4.65 0.83
N SER A 107 2.86 5.64 0.28
CA SER A 107 4.33 5.63 0.23
C SER A 107 4.94 6.39 1.39
N TYR A 108 5.86 5.78 2.15
CA TYR A 108 6.55 6.44 3.25
C TYR A 108 7.88 5.77 3.61
N LEU A 109 8.77 6.54 4.24
CA LEU A 109 10.02 6.10 4.83
C LEU A 109 9.89 6.09 6.35
N ILE A 110 10.35 4.99 6.98
CA ILE A 110 10.48 4.86 8.44
C ILE A 110 11.97 4.68 8.77
N GLN A 111 12.48 5.42 9.75
CA GLN A 111 13.69 5.06 10.47
C GLN A 111 13.30 4.62 11.88
N ASN A 112 13.73 3.43 12.29
CA ASN A 112 13.44 2.83 13.59
C ASN A 112 14.64 2.01 14.07
N GLY A 113 15.27 2.45 15.17
CA GLY A 113 16.44 1.79 15.71
C GLY A 113 17.62 1.70 14.74
N GLY A 114 17.89 2.77 13.99
CA GLY A 114 18.96 2.85 13.00
C GLY A 114 18.71 2.12 11.67
N LYS A 115 17.53 1.50 11.50
CA LYS A 115 17.14 0.78 10.28
C LYS A 115 16.17 1.62 9.44
N ARG A 116 16.30 1.56 8.12
CA ARG A 116 15.45 2.24 7.14
C ARG A 116 14.52 1.28 6.47
N PHE A 117 13.23 1.54 6.60
CA PHE A 117 12.15 0.80 5.96
C PHE A 117 11.47 1.72 4.94
N LEU A 118 11.40 1.31 3.69
CA LEU A 118 10.64 1.99 2.65
C LEU A 118 9.39 1.17 2.35
N ILE A 119 8.23 1.79 2.41
CA ILE A 119 6.95 1.10 2.29
C ILE A 119 6.22 1.59 1.04
N ASP A 120 5.76 0.64 0.22
CA ASP A 120 4.91 0.82 -0.97
C ASP A 120 5.31 2.04 -1.83
N PRO A 121 6.58 2.17 -2.27
CA PRO A 121 7.05 3.38 -2.92
C PRO A 121 6.53 3.51 -4.35
N VAL A 122 5.69 4.53 -4.59
CA VAL A 122 5.22 4.96 -5.91
C VAL A 122 5.70 6.38 -6.14
N LEU A 123 6.91 6.50 -6.70
CA LEU A 123 7.64 7.75 -6.89
C LEU A 123 7.75 8.14 -8.37
N THR A 124 7.21 7.30 -9.27
CA THR A 124 7.11 7.62 -10.68
C THR A 124 5.65 7.58 -11.14
N ASN A 125 5.34 8.38 -12.15
CA ASN A 125 4.02 8.37 -12.77
C ASN A 125 4.16 7.95 -14.23
N ARG A 126 4.47 6.67 -14.46
CA ARG A 126 4.72 6.13 -15.79
C ARG A 126 3.67 5.10 -16.19
N PHE A 127 3.61 4.84 -17.50
CA PHE A 127 2.76 3.78 -18.05
C PHE A 127 3.06 2.42 -17.39
N PRO A 128 2.05 1.59 -17.07
CA PRO A 128 0.61 1.81 -17.33
C PRO A 128 -0.13 2.58 -16.22
N ALA A 129 0.43 2.74 -15.02
CA ALA A 129 -0.21 3.38 -13.88
C ALA A 129 -0.68 4.81 -14.21
N SER A 130 0.10 5.56 -15.01
CA SER A 130 -0.25 6.92 -15.44
C SER A 130 -1.54 7.04 -16.24
N LEU A 131 -2.06 5.94 -16.78
CA LEU A 131 -3.39 5.91 -17.43
C LEU A 131 -4.53 5.80 -16.42
N MET A 132 -4.25 5.25 -15.24
CA MET A 132 -5.26 4.99 -14.21
C MET A 132 -5.38 6.16 -13.24
N PHE A 133 -4.26 6.74 -12.83
CA PHE A 133 -4.23 7.82 -11.87
C PHE A 133 -3.08 8.80 -12.13
N GLN A 134 -3.25 10.03 -11.65
CA GLN A 134 -2.30 11.12 -11.74
C GLN A 134 -2.15 11.77 -10.36
N PRO A 135 -0.93 12.12 -9.93
CA PRO A 135 -0.73 12.80 -8.66
C PRO A 135 -1.37 14.18 -8.68
N PHE A 136 -1.89 14.60 -7.54
CA PHE A 136 -2.37 15.97 -7.35
C PHE A 136 -1.20 16.95 -7.52
N LYS A 137 -1.51 18.15 -7.96
CA LYS A 137 -0.50 19.18 -8.16
C LYS A 137 0.26 19.47 -6.86
N GLY A 138 1.59 19.35 -6.90
CA GLY A 138 2.49 19.58 -5.77
C GLY A 138 2.82 18.33 -4.93
N THR A 139 2.15 17.20 -5.14
CA THR A 139 2.37 15.98 -4.33
C THR A 139 3.39 15.01 -4.89
N ASP A 140 3.83 15.20 -6.12
CA ASP A 140 4.90 14.42 -6.77
C ASP A 140 6.28 15.00 -6.39
N LEU A 141 6.57 15.01 -5.09
CA LEU A 141 7.69 15.74 -4.48
C LEU A 141 9.00 14.98 -4.54
N TYR A 142 8.95 13.66 -4.35
CA TYR A 142 10.12 12.79 -4.30
C TYR A 142 10.23 11.93 -5.56
N LYS A 143 11.48 11.68 -5.95
CA LYS A 143 11.86 10.80 -7.04
C LYS A 143 12.76 9.68 -6.50
N PRO A 144 12.97 8.58 -7.24
CA PRO A 144 13.87 7.51 -6.79
C PRO A 144 15.27 7.99 -6.41
N GLU A 145 15.81 9.02 -7.08
CA GLU A 145 17.12 9.59 -6.77
C GLU A 145 17.18 10.29 -5.41
N ASP A 146 16.06 10.75 -4.87
CA ASP A 146 16.00 11.38 -3.54
C ASP A 146 16.06 10.34 -2.40
N ILE A 147 15.84 9.04 -2.68
CA ILE A 147 15.75 7.99 -1.66
C ILE A 147 17.17 7.52 -1.28
N PRO A 148 17.52 7.46 0.02
CA PRO A 148 18.80 6.93 0.47
C PRO A 148 18.87 5.39 0.33
N ASP A 149 19.98 4.79 0.76
CA ASP A 149 20.08 3.35 0.93
C ASP A 149 19.06 2.85 1.94
N ILE A 150 18.33 1.80 1.59
CA ILE A 150 17.21 1.21 2.31
C ILE A 150 17.59 -0.19 2.78
N ASP A 151 17.45 -0.44 4.08
CA ASP A 151 17.72 -1.78 4.62
C ASP A 151 16.59 -2.75 4.24
N PHE A 152 15.33 -2.29 4.32
CA PHE A 152 14.14 -3.10 4.04
C PHE A 152 13.13 -2.37 3.17
N LEU A 153 12.77 -2.97 2.04
CA LEU A 153 11.61 -2.57 1.24
C LEU A 153 10.43 -3.47 1.64
N ILE A 154 9.35 -2.90 2.13
CA ILE A 154 8.12 -3.63 2.46
C ILE A 154 7.06 -3.31 1.42
N ILE A 155 6.48 -4.35 0.83
CA ILE A 155 5.35 -4.24 -0.12
C ILE A 155 4.15 -4.96 0.48
N THR A 156 3.09 -4.20 0.73
CA THR A 156 1.84 -4.72 1.31
C THR A 156 1.08 -5.59 0.33
N HIS A 157 1.02 -5.18 -0.93
CA HIS A 157 0.43 -5.93 -2.04
C HIS A 157 0.85 -5.33 -3.39
N GLU A 158 0.50 -5.96 -4.50
CA GLU A 158 1.03 -5.60 -5.82
C GLU A 158 0.16 -4.64 -6.64
N HIS A 159 -0.85 -3.98 -6.06
CA HIS A 159 -1.62 -2.97 -6.80
C HIS A 159 -0.72 -1.86 -7.34
N TRP A 160 -1.15 -1.20 -8.40
CA TRP A 160 -0.34 -0.24 -9.15
C TRP A 160 0.05 1.00 -8.34
N ASP A 161 -0.73 1.35 -7.35
CA ASP A 161 -0.54 2.46 -6.42
C ASP A 161 0.25 2.09 -5.15
N HIS A 162 0.76 0.83 -5.06
CA HIS A 162 1.63 0.32 -4.01
C HIS A 162 2.96 -0.23 -4.53
N LEU A 163 2.95 -0.92 -5.67
CA LEU A 163 4.16 -1.49 -6.27
C LEU A 163 4.44 -0.85 -7.64
N ASP A 164 5.31 0.13 -7.69
CA ASP A 164 5.73 0.80 -8.92
C ASP A 164 7.02 0.20 -9.48
N TYR A 165 6.91 -0.48 -10.64
CA TYR A 165 8.02 -1.09 -11.36
C TYR A 165 9.21 -0.13 -11.55
N TYR A 166 8.95 1.09 -11.99
CA TYR A 166 10.02 2.04 -12.30
C TYR A 166 10.72 2.56 -11.06
N THR A 167 9.99 2.76 -9.98
CA THR A 167 10.56 3.14 -8.69
C THR A 167 11.50 2.05 -8.18
N VAL A 168 11.00 0.82 -8.02
CA VAL A 168 11.81 -0.27 -7.45
C VAL A 168 12.99 -0.63 -8.35
N LYS A 169 12.82 -0.54 -9.67
CA LYS A 169 13.90 -0.80 -10.63
C LYS A 169 15.04 0.20 -10.51
N GLN A 170 14.74 1.48 -10.28
CA GLN A 170 15.75 2.52 -10.09
C GLN A 170 16.41 2.45 -8.71
N LEU A 171 15.70 1.89 -7.72
CA LEU A 171 16.23 1.70 -6.37
C LEU A 171 16.97 0.37 -6.17
N LYS A 172 17.04 -0.49 -7.18
CA LYS A 172 17.51 -1.87 -7.07
C LYS A 172 18.79 -2.03 -6.27
N ASP A 173 19.82 -1.26 -6.58
CA ASP A 173 21.14 -1.36 -5.97
C ASP A 173 21.23 -0.67 -4.59
N ARG A 174 20.14 -0.06 -4.13
CA ARG A 174 20.01 0.62 -2.83
C ARG A 174 19.05 -0.07 -1.88
N ILE A 175 18.45 -1.20 -2.28
CA ILE A 175 17.55 -2.01 -1.45
C ILE A 175 18.30 -3.23 -0.94
N GLY A 176 18.38 -3.37 0.38
CA GLY A 176 18.99 -4.54 1.04
C GLY A 176 18.08 -5.78 0.93
N THR A 177 16.98 -5.79 1.64
CA THR A 177 16.03 -6.92 1.68
C THR A 177 14.62 -6.45 1.32
N ILE A 178 13.93 -7.23 0.50
CA ILE A 178 12.53 -7.04 0.13
C ILE A 178 11.67 -7.97 0.97
N ILE A 179 10.65 -7.42 1.63
CA ILE A 179 9.68 -8.18 2.44
C ILE A 179 8.29 -7.99 1.84
N CYS A 180 7.60 -9.08 1.56
CA CYS A 180 6.29 -9.02 0.90
C CYS A 180 5.46 -10.29 1.18
N GLY A 181 4.18 -10.26 0.83
CA GLY A 181 3.32 -11.43 0.87
C GLY A 181 3.69 -12.49 -0.16
N LEU A 182 3.27 -13.75 0.07
CA LEU A 182 3.50 -14.87 -0.85
C LEU A 182 3.10 -14.54 -2.27
N GLY A 183 3.99 -14.80 -3.23
CA GLY A 183 3.78 -14.61 -4.65
C GLY A 183 4.22 -13.25 -5.19
N VAL A 184 4.30 -12.20 -4.36
CA VAL A 184 4.76 -10.87 -4.78
C VAL A 184 6.22 -10.89 -5.21
N GLY A 185 7.04 -11.77 -4.64
CA GLY A 185 8.45 -11.95 -5.01
C GLY A 185 8.66 -12.30 -6.48
N GLU A 186 7.68 -12.91 -7.17
CA GLU A 186 7.77 -13.19 -8.61
C GLU A 186 7.96 -11.92 -9.44
N TYR A 187 7.34 -10.82 -9.07
CA TYR A 187 7.53 -9.53 -9.74
C TYR A 187 8.98 -9.07 -9.64
N PHE A 188 9.53 -9.09 -8.44
CA PHE A 188 10.90 -8.65 -8.18
C PHE A 188 11.93 -9.52 -8.91
N GLU A 189 11.77 -10.83 -8.86
CA GLU A 189 12.66 -11.76 -9.57
C GLU A 189 12.57 -11.58 -11.08
N TYR A 190 11.38 -11.42 -11.64
CA TYR A 190 11.17 -11.09 -13.05
C TYR A 190 11.82 -9.75 -13.42
N TRP A 191 11.85 -8.78 -12.53
CA TRP A 191 12.53 -7.50 -12.73
C TRP A 191 14.03 -7.55 -12.46
N GLY A 192 14.59 -8.74 -12.19
CA GLY A 192 16.00 -9.03 -12.06
C GLY A 192 16.58 -8.77 -10.68
N PHE A 193 15.77 -8.72 -9.63
CA PHE A 193 16.25 -8.81 -8.26
C PHE A 193 16.69 -10.23 -7.95
N SER A 194 17.71 -10.39 -7.12
CA SER A 194 18.21 -11.69 -6.73
C SER A 194 17.30 -12.33 -5.67
N PRO A 195 16.97 -13.64 -5.80
CA PRO A 195 16.06 -14.32 -4.89
C PRO A 195 16.47 -14.26 -3.43
N GLU A 196 17.78 -14.24 -3.13
CA GLU A 196 18.31 -14.15 -1.77
C GLU A 196 17.97 -12.83 -1.05
N HIS A 197 17.61 -11.79 -1.78
CA HIS A 197 17.15 -10.51 -1.23
C HIS A 197 15.63 -10.44 -1.06
N ILE A 198 14.88 -11.53 -1.37
CA ILE A 198 13.42 -11.54 -1.36
C ILE A 198 12.92 -12.48 -0.27
N VAL A 199 12.23 -11.91 0.71
CA VAL A 199 11.57 -12.63 1.80
C VAL A 199 10.07 -12.55 1.59
N GLU A 200 9.49 -13.67 1.11
CA GLU A 200 8.03 -13.80 1.00
C GLU A 200 7.48 -14.45 2.27
N MET A 201 6.39 -13.92 2.79
CA MET A 201 5.78 -14.33 4.04
C MET A 201 4.30 -14.66 3.85
N ASP A 202 3.81 -15.69 4.56
CA ASP A 202 2.39 -15.92 4.75
C ASP A 202 1.88 -15.14 5.97
N TRP A 203 0.57 -15.00 6.13
CA TRP A 203 0.00 -14.43 7.34
C TRP A 203 0.47 -15.21 8.57
N TYR A 204 0.83 -14.45 9.60
CA TYR A 204 1.39 -14.90 10.88
C TYR A 204 2.85 -15.38 10.84
N ASP A 205 3.49 -15.40 9.66
CA ASP A 205 4.94 -15.58 9.57
C ASP A 205 5.67 -14.37 10.18
N SER A 206 6.90 -14.61 10.60
CA SER A 206 7.79 -13.56 11.09
C SER A 206 9.19 -13.69 10.50
N TYR A 207 9.84 -12.56 10.27
CA TYR A 207 11.20 -12.44 9.82
C TYR A 207 12.03 -11.70 10.87
N ARG A 208 12.99 -12.40 11.47
CA ARG A 208 13.92 -11.81 12.45
C ARG A 208 15.04 -11.08 11.71
N ILE A 209 15.16 -9.79 11.93
CA ILE A 209 16.24 -8.96 11.39
C ILE A 209 17.49 -9.12 12.25
N ASP A 210 17.34 -8.93 13.56
CA ASP A 210 18.39 -9.10 14.58
C ASP A 210 17.75 -9.44 15.94
N ASN A 211 18.50 -9.23 17.04
CA ASN A 211 17.99 -9.53 18.38
C ASN A 211 16.91 -8.55 18.84
N ASP A 212 16.90 -7.33 18.30
CA ASP A 212 16.07 -6.21 18.74
C ASP A 212 15.00 -5.80 17.74
N CYS A 213 14.94 -6.48 16.57
CA CYS A 213 13.97 -6.14 15.53
C CYS A 213 13.47 -7.38 14.77
N GLN A 214 12.15 -7.47 14.66
CA GLN A 214 11.45 -8.52 13.93
C GLN A 214 10.29 -7.93 13.12
N ILE A 215 10.00 -8.47 11.96
CA ILE A 215 8.84 -8.11 11.15
C ILE A 215 7.86 -9.26 11.18
N TYR A 216 6.58 -8.95 11.39
CA TYR A 216 5.49 -9.92 11.29
C TYR A 216 4.62 -9.57 10.07
N CYS A 217 4.31 -10.59 9.27
CA CYS A 217 3.29 -10.51 8.23
C CYS A 217 1.94 -10.86 8.87
N LEU A 218 0.95 -10.00 8.70
CA LEU A 218 -0.32 -10.09 9.39
C LEU A 218 -1.48 -9.99 8.38
N PRO A 219 -2.67 -10.49 8.73
CA PRO A 219 -3.82 -10.40 7.85
C PRO A 219 -4.22 -8.97 7.51
N ALA A 220 -4.74 -8.79 6.30
CA ALA A 220 -5.52 -7.64 5.88
C ALA A 220 -6.75 -8.13 5.12
N ARG A 221 -7.81 -7.33 5.04
CA ARG A 221 -9.02 -7.69 4.31
C ARG A 221 -9.08 -6.97 2.98
N HIS A 222 -8.37 -7.51 1.97
CA HIS A 222 -8.21 -6.87 0.68
C HIS A 222 -8.22 -7.90 -0.46
N PHE A 223 -7.58 -7.59 -1.56
CA PHE A 223 -7.36 -8.49 -2.69
C PHE A 223 -6.10 -8.09 -3.46
N SER A 224 -5.67 -8.93 -4.36
CA SER A 224 -4.57 -8.65 -5.27
C SER A 224 -5.05 -8.74 -6.73
N ASN A 225 -4.61 -7.79 -7.56
CA ASN A 225 -4.94 -7.75 -8.98
C ASN A 225 -4.01 -6.80 -9.74
N ARG A 226 -3.08 -7.39 -10.51
CA ARG A 226 -2.23 -6.61 -11.41
C ARG A 226 -2.31 -7.12 -12.84
N LEU A 227 -2.66 -8.39 -13.01
CA LEU A 227 -2.88 -9.08 -14.27
C LEU A 227 -4.35 -9.50 -14.39
N LEU A 228 -4.68 -10.30 -15.40
CA LEU A 228 -6.05 -10.76 -15.66
C LEU A 228 -6.62 -11.70 -14.58
N LYS A 229 -5.76 -12.26 -13.72
CA LYS A 229 -6.16 -13.18 -12.65
C LYS A 229 -6.07 -12.48 -11.30
N ASN A 230 -7.16 -12.45 -10.57
CA ASN A 230 -7.23 -11.88 -9.23
C ASN A 230 -6.68 -12.84 -8.18
N ALA A 231 -6.22 -12.30 -7.05
CA ALA A 231 -5.86 -13.02 -5.83
C ALA A 231 -4.81 -14.14 -6.06
N GLN A 232 -3.82 -13.87 -6.91
CA GLN A 232 -2.72 -14.81 -7.18
C GLN A 232 -1.51 -14.57 -6.28
N THR A 233 -1.46 -13.43 -5.60
CA THR A 233 -0.45 -13.07 -4.59
C THR A 233 -1.17 -12.69 -3.30
N LEU A 234 -0.48 -12.80 -2.18
CA LEU A 234 -1.05 -12.48 -0.87
C LEU A 234 -0.87 -11.00 -0.56
N TRP A 235 -1.95 -10.33 -0.16
CA TRP A 235 -1.96 -9.00 0.45
C TRP A 235 -1.75 -9.14 1.96
N ALA A 236 -1.14 -8.15 2.57
CA ALA A 236 -0.81 -8.23 3.99
C ALA A 236 -0.73 -6.86 4.67
N SER A 237 -0.96 -6.85 5.97
CA SER A 237 -0.49 -5.83 6.88
C SER A 237 0.82 -6.29 7.53
N PHE A 238 1.57 -5.37 8.15
CA PHE A 238 2.83 -5.72 8.79
C PHE A 238 2.97 -5.07 10.17
N MET A 239 3.71 -5.73 11.05
CA MET A 239 4.19 -5.14 12.28
C MET A 239 5.71 -5.11 12.25
N ILE A 240 6.30 -3.94 12.39
CA ILE A 240 7.72 -3.76 12.68
C ILE A 240 7.83 -3.72 14.20
N ASP A 241 8.34 -4.79 14.80
CA ASP A 241 8.57 -4.92 16.24
C ASP A 241 10.06 -4.68 16.50
N GLY A 242 10.41 -3.42 16.74
CA GLY A 242 11.76 -2.94 16.93
C GLY A 242 11.86 -2.00 18.15
N LYS A 243 12.67 -0.95 18.05
CA LYS A 243 12.75 0.08 19.10
C LYS A 243 11.39 0.69 19.41
N GLN A 244 10.56 0.90 18.37
CA GLN A 244 9.13 1.14 18.48
C GLN A 244 8.36 0.04 17.75
N GLN A 245 7.15 -0.27 18.25
CA GLN A 245 6.20 -1.13 17.56
C GLN A 245 5.38 -0.29 16.57
N ILE A 246 5.57 -0.55 15.28
CA ILE A 246 4.91 0.21 14.20
C ILE A 246 4.06 -0.74 13.38
N TYR A 247 2.74 -0.53 13.41
CA TYR A 247 1.79 -1.29 12.60
C TYR A 247 1.53 -0.59 11.26
N LEU A 248 1.59 -1.34 10.18
CA LEU A 248 1.35 -0.92 8.80
C LEU A 248 0.11 -1.64 8.30
N SER A 249 -1.02 -0.95 8.15
CA SER A 249 -2.27 -1.63 7.77
C SER A 249 -2.24 -2.22 6.35
N GLY A 250 -1.47 -1.63 5.45
CA GLY A 250 -1.72 -1.82 4.02
C GLY A 250 -3.13 -1.34 3.68
N ASP A 251 -3.68 -1.83 2.57
CA ASP A 251 -5.08 -1.62 2.21
C ASP A 251 -5.95 -2.73 2.77
N GLY A 252 -7.15 -2.37 3.22
CA GLY A 252 -8.09 -3.39 3.68
C GLY A 252 -9.29 -2.85 4.46
N GLY A 253 -10.43 -3.50 4.30
CA GLY A 253 -11.63 -3.23 5.07
C GLY A 253 -11.56 -3.74 6.50
N TYR A 254 -12.48 -3.25 7.33
CA TYR A 254 -12.60 -3.67 8.74
C TYR A 254 -12.98 -5.15 8.84
N ASP A 255 -12.30 -5.87 9.74
CA ASP A 255 -12.60 -7.26 10.10
C ASP A 255 -11.95 -7.59 11.46
N THR A 256 -12.18 -8.81 11.96
CA THR A 256 -11.73 -9.33 13.26
C THR A 256 -10.20 -9.30 13.45
N HIS A 257 -9.45 -9.27 12.36
CA HIS A 257 -7.99 -9.25 12.42
C HIS A 257 -7.43 -8.04 13.19
N PHE A 258 -8.10 -6.89 13.19
CA PHE A 258 -7.64 -5.72 13.96
C PHE A 258 -7.64 -5.99 15.46
N ALA A 259 -8.72 -6.60 15.98
CA ALA A 259 -8.80 -6.98 17.38
C ALA A 259 -7.79 -8.08 17.77
N GLU A 260 -7.55 -9.04 16.88
CA GLU A 260 -6.53 -10.07 17.07
C GLU A 260 -5.11 -9.49 17.11
N ILE A 261 -4.82 -8.55 16.22
CA ILE A 261 -3.52 -7.84 16.15
C ILE A 261 -3.32 -7.00 17.40
N GLY A 262 -4.31 -6.20 17.82
CA GLY A 262 -4.23 -5.39 19.05
C GLY A 262 -4.03 -6.23 20.31
N LYS A 263 -4.67 -7.41 20.38
CA LYS A 263 -4.45 -8.37 21.47
C LYS A 263 -3.04 -8.97 21.44
N ARG A 264 -2.49 -9.25 20.25
CA ARG A 264 -1.16 -9.82 20.08
C ARG A 264 -0.06 -8.80 20.34
N PHE A 265 -0.29 -7.54 20.00
CA PHE A 265 0.65 -6.44 20.15
C PHE A 265 0.02 -5.30 21.00
N PRO A 266 -0.02 -5.44 22.32
CA PRO A 266 -0.77 -4.52 23.19
C PRO A 266 -0.06 -3.16 23.42
N GLN A 267 1.08 -2.91 22.78
CA GLN A 267 1.90 -1.71 23.00
C GLN A 267 2.27 -0.99 21.69
N ILE A 268 1.37 -1.00 20.70
CA ILE A 268 1.62 -0.33 19.41
C ILE A 268 1.92 1.16 19.64
N ASP A 269 3.14 1.58 19.29
CA ASP A 269 3.55 2.99 19.41
C ASP A 269 2.95 3.85 18.32
N LEU A 270 2.95 3.33 17.09
CA LEU A 270 2.37 3.99 15.91
C LEU A 270 1.59 3.01 15.04
N ALA A 271 0.35 3.34 14.73
CA ALA A 271 -0.40 2.68 13.67
C ALA A 271 -0.47 3.58 12.43
N ILE A 272 0.05 3.08 11.30
CA ILE A 272 -0.08 3.73 9.99
C ILE A 272 -1.25 3.06 9.28
N MET A 273 -2.36 3.80 9.18
CA MET A 273 -3.67 3.27 8.81
C MET A 273 -4.13 3.79 7.46
N GLU A 274 -4.66 2.90 6.63
CA GLU A 274 -5.42 3.31 5.45
C GLU A 274 -6.57 4.25 5.84
N ASN A 275 -6.76 5.33 5.06
CA ASN A 275 -7.83 6.30 5.26
C ASN A 275 -8.15 7.01 3.95
N GLY A 276 -8.68 6.30 2.98
CA GLY A 276 -9.03 6.89 1.70
C GLY A 276 -9.46 5.87 0.67
N GLN A 277 -9.83 6.36 -0.52
CA GLN A 277 -10.23 5.54 -1.68
C GLN A 277 -11.39 4.58 -1.39
N TYR A 278 -12.09 4.76 -0.26
CA TYR A 278 -13.26 3.97 0.13
C TYR A 278 -14.49 4.34 -0.71
N ASN A 279 -15.41 3.39 -0.85
CA ASN A 279 -16.70 3.58 -1.50
C ASN A 279 -17.67 2.47 -1.08
N GLU A 280 -18.97 2.74 -1.04
CA GLU A 280 -20.01 1.72 -0.79
C GLU A 280 -20.00 0.61 -1.85
N ASP A 281 -19.55 0.90 -3.07
CA ASP A 281 -19.45 -0.09 -4.15
C ASP A 281 -18.37 -1.15 -3.91
N TRP A 282 -17.43 -0.92 -2.92
CA TRP A 282 -16.38 -1.85 -2.51
C TRP A 282 -16.02 -1.74 -1.03
N ARG A 283 -17.04 -1.56 -0.20
CA ARG A 283 -16.93 -1.27 1.23
C ARG A 283 -16.14 -2.27 2.08
N TYR A 284 -15.92 -3.50 1.58
CA TYR A 284 -15.24 -4.54 2.36
C TYR A 284 -13.73 -4.61 2.13
N ILE A 285 -13.21 -3.87 1.15
CA ILE A 285 -11.79 -3.92 0.78
C ILE A 285 -11.04 -2.62 1.07
N HIS A 286 -11.72 -1.64 1.65
CA HIS A 286 -11.15 -0.38 2.18
C HIS A 286 -11.87 0.01 3.46
N LEU A 287 -11.17 0.68 4.39
CA LEU A 287 -11.77 1.18 5.62
C LEU A 287 -12.74 2.33 5.31
N MET A 288 -14.01 2.08 5.57
CA MET A 288 -15.03 3.14 5.52
C MET A 288 -14.79 4.16 6.64
N PRO A 289 -15.27 5.42 6.51
CA PRO A 289 -15.12 6.45 7.55
C PRO A 289 -15.58 6.03 8.94
N ASP A 290 -16.63 5.20 9.04
CA ASP A 290 -17.15 4.70 10.31
C ASP A 290 -16.38 3.46 10.82
N ASP A 291 -15.70 2.74 9.94
CA ASP A 291 -14.94 1.53 10.26
C ASP A 291 -13.53 1.84 10.76
N LEU A 292 -12.90 2.89 10.26
CA LEU A 292 -11.53 3.27 10.66
C LEU A 292 -11.41 3.54 12.17
N PRO A 293 -12.30 4.29 12.84
CA PRO A 293 -12.26 4.46 14.29
C PRO A 293 -12.39 3.15 15.07
N LEU A 294 -13.16 2.17 14.56
CA LEU A 294 -13.30 0.85 15.15
C LEU A 294 -11.99 0.06 15.05
N ALA A 295 -11.34 0.09 13.88
CA ALA A 295 -10.05 -0.56 13.68
C ALA A 295 -8.96 0.04 14.59
N ILE A 296 -8.90 1.38 14.72
CA ILE A 296 -7.98 2.05 15.63
C ILE A 296 -8.27 1.68 17.08
N LYS A 297 -9.54 1.62 17.47
CA LYS A 297 -9.95 1.20 18.82
C LYS A 297 -9.51 -0.24 19.11
N ASP A 298 -9.63 -1.14 18.17
CA ASP A 298 -9.23 -2.55 18.33
C ASP A 298 -7.70 -2.70 18.45
N LEU A 299 -6.93 -1.89 17.74
CA LEU A 299 -5.47 -1.88 17.79
C LEU A 299 -4.88 -1.22 19.04
N HIS A 300 -5.58 -0.26 19.65
CA HIS A 300 -5.15 0.54 20.82
C HIS A 300 -3.76 1.21 20.65
N PRO A 301 -3.43 1.87 19.54
CA PRO A 301 -2.13 2.49 19.35
C PRO A 301 -2.00 3.78 20.17
N LYS A 302 -0.75 4.18 20.51
CA LYS A 302 -0.47 5.47 21.14
C LYS A 302 -0.63 6.63 20.14
N GLN A 303 -0.22 6.41 18.89
CA GLN A 303 -0.27 7.39 17.82
C GLN A 303 -0.86 6.77 16.55
N VAL A 304 -1.51 7.59 15.75
CA VAL A 304 -2.08 7.19 14.44
C VAL A 304 -1.62 8.16 13.36
N LEU A 305 -1.05 7.63 12.29
CA LEU A 305 -0.83 8.33 11.04
C LEU A 305 -1.78 7.74 10.00
N THR A 306 -2.53 8.57 9.29
CA THR A 306 -3.36 8.06 8.18
C THR A 306 -2.68 8.28 6.84
N VAL A 307 -2.83 7.30 5.95
CA VAL A 307 -2.26 7.24 4.60
C VAL A 307 -3.33 6.88 3.56
N HIS A 308 -2.96 6.61 2.33
CA HIS A 308 -3.86 6.23 1.22
C HIS A 308 -4.79 7.36 0.75
N HIS A 309 -4.38 8.61 0.97
CA HIS A 309 -5.08 9.83 0.56
C HIS A 309 -4.12 10.92 0.06
N SER A 310 -4.65 12.08 -0.31
CA SER A 310 -3.93 13.33 -0.60
C SER A 310 -2.94 13.30 -1.77
N LYS A 311 -2.92 12.26 -2.59
CA LYS A 311 -2.02 12.19 -3.76
C LYS A 311 -2.74 11.77 -5.04
N TYR A 312 -3.67 10.83 -4.96
CA TYR A 312 -4.44 10.30 -6.08
C TYR A 312 -5.95 10.34 -5.80
N ALA A 313 -6.75 10.36 -6.86
CA ALA A 313 -8.19 10.13 -6.81
C ALA A 313 -8.49 8.79 -7.47
N LEU A 314 -8.62 7.74 -6.66
CA LEU A 314 -8.96 6.37 -7.09
C LEU A 314 -10.40 6.01 -6.70
N SER A 315 -11.08 6.87 -5.94
CA SER A 315 -12.46 6.72 -5.52
C SER A 315 -13.27 7.98 -5.84
N LYS A 316 -14.52 8.01 -5.34
CA LYS A 316 -15.49 9.07 -5.66
C LYS A 316 -15.76 10.05 -4.52
N HIS A 317 -15.03 9.93 -3.40
CA HIS A 317 -15.13 10.90 -2.31
C HIS A 317 -14.32 12.18 -2.61
N PRO A 318 -14.66 13.35 -2.03
CA PRO A 318 -13.83 14.55 -2.09
C PRO A 318 -12.40 14.28 -1.56
N TRP A 319 -11.39 14.88 -2.16
CA TRP A 319 -9.98 14.64 -1.80
C TRP A 319 -9.65 14.95 -0.34
N TYR A 320 -10.38 15.86 0.29
CA TYR A 320 -10.17 16.30 1.69
C TYR A 320 -10.98 15.50 2.72
N GLU A 321 -12.02 14.79 2.28
CA GLU A 321 -12.97 14.10 3.15
C GLU A 321 -12.31 13.09 4.10
N PRO A 322 -11.33 12.29 3.68
CA PRO A 322 -10.65 11.35 4.58
C PRO A 322 -10.06 12.02 5.83
N LEU A 323 -9.37 13.16 5.63
CA LEU A 323 -8.78 13.92 6.75
C LEU A 323 -9.83 14.57 7.64
N GLU A 324 -10.91 15.11 7.08
CA GLU A 324 -12.00 15.67 7.87
C GLU A 324 -12.68 14.62 8.74
N ASN A 325 -12.94 13.43 8.19
CA ASN A 325 -13.60 12.34 8.90
C ASN A 325 -12.75 11.83 10.07
N ILE A 326 -11.47 11.52 9.83
CA ILE A 326 -10.60 11.05 10.91
C ILE A 326 -10.36 12.13 11.96
N HIS A 327 -10.23 13.40 11.58
CA HIS A 327 -10.07 14.49 12.53
C HIS A 327 -11.30 14.62 13.46
N LYS A 328 -12.51 14.49 12.93
CA LYS A 328 -13.74 14.47 13.74
C LYS A 328 -13.77 13.27 14.68
N ALA A 329 -13.43 12.08 14.17
CA ALA A 329 -13.46 10.83 14.92
C ALA A 329 -12.38 10.77 16.01
N SER A 330 -11.26 11.46 15.84
CA SER A 330 -10.13 11.44 16.80
C SER A 330 -10.31 12.39 18.00
N LYS A 331 -11.18 13.39 17.93
CA LYS A 331 -11.36 14.38 19.02
C LYS A 331 -11.65 13.78 20.40
N PRO A 332 -12.47 12.74 20.53
CA PRO A 332 -12.80 12.11 21.83
C PRO A 332 -11.84 10.95 22.20
N GLN A 333 -10.77 10.71 21.45
CA GLN A 333 -9.95 9.50 21.58
C GLN A 333 -8.68 9.73 22.41
N SER A 334 -8.09 8.63 22.91
CA SER A 334 -6.88 8.65 23.74
C SER A 334 -5.57 8.62 22.95
N TYR A 335 -5.63 8.36 21.63
CA TYR A 335 -4.43 8.37 20.79
C TYR A 335 -4.14 9.76 20.21
N LYS A 336 -2.88 10.00 19.86
CA LYS A 336 -2.47 11.22 19.14
C LYS A 336 -2.60 11.00 17.64
N LEU A 337 -3.46 11.80 16.97
CA LEU A 337 -3.53 11.81 15.49
C LEU A 337 -2.38 12.66 14.94
N LEU A 338 -1.60 12.09 14.03
CA LEU A 338 -0.53 12.75 13.28
C LEU A 338 -1.05 13.17 11.91
N THR A 339 -0.90 14.45 11.57
CA THR A 339 -1.36 15.03 10.29
C THR A 339 -0.25 15.84 9.63
N PRO A 340 0.87 15.21 9.25
CA PRO A 340 1.98 15.91 8.61
C PRO A 340 1.62 16.38 7.20
N MET A 341 2.31 17.39 6.71
CA MET A 341 2.39 17.65 5.28
C MET A 341 3.18 16.53 4.59
N ILE A 342 2.92 16.32 3.30
CA ILE A 342 3.75 15.42 2.50
C ILE A 342 5.20 15.88 2.56
N GLY A 343 6.11 14.96 2.97
CA GLY A 343 7.54 15.20 3.10
C GLY A 343 7.98 15.80 4.43
N GLU A 344 7.07 16.16 5.33
CA GLU A 344 7.40 16.63 6.65
C GLU A 344 7.95 15.50 7.53
N LYS A 345 9.00 15.82 8.33
CA LYS A 345 9.62 14.87 9.26
C LYS A 345 8.77 14.76 10.53
N ILE A 346 8.26 13.56 10.80
CA ILE A 346 7.61 13.22 12.07
C ILE A 346 8.67 12.62 12.97
N LEU A 347 8.97 13.32 14.08
CA LEU A 347 9.87 12.87 15.14
C LEU A 347 9.06 12.39 16.35
N ASP A 348 9.75 11.74 17.30
CA ASP A 348 9.17 11.33 18.59
C ASP A 348 7.99 10.36 18.49
N LEU A 349 8.24 9.23 17.87
CA LEU A 349 7.26 8.15 17.78
C LEU A 349 6.95 7.48 19.13
N SER A 350 7.67 7.84 20.20
CA SER A 350 7.57 7.26 21.56
C SER A 350 6.95 8.16 22.61
N LEU A 351 6.75 9.46 22.34
CA LEU A 351 6.29 10.39 23.39
C LEU A 351 4.79 10.32 23.61
N ILE A 352 4.40 9.79 24.76
CA ILE A 352 3.15 10.13 25.42
C ILE A 352 3.37 11.50 26.06
N HIS A 353 2.79 12.56 25.54
CA HIS A 353 2.61 13.75 26.33
C HIS A 353 1.49 13.45 27.36
N ILE A 354 1.90 13.29 28.61
CA ILE A 354 1.03 13.22 29.78
C ILE A 354 0.28 14.54 29.93
#